data_0123e861d5667318d03ea7b14507a337
#
_entry.id   0123e861d5667318d03ea7b14507a337
#
_cell.length_a   1.000
_cell.length_b   1.000
_cell.length_c   1.000
_cell.angle_alpha   90.00
_cell.angle_beta   90.00
_cell.angle_gamma   90.00
#
_symmetry.space_group_name_H-M   'P 1'
#
loop_
_entity.id
_entity.type
_entity.pdbx_description
1 polymer ?
#
loop_
_entity_poly.entity_id
_entity_poly.type
_entity_poly.pdbx_seq_one_letter_code
_entity_poly.pdbx_strand_id
1 'polypeptide(L)'
;DRSRGLGDVYKRQRNIRLALLEADVSLEVAKDFVNKIKPKALGQEIIRSTSPGQMVVKIVNDELINLLGSENTDLNFNAVPPVSMMMVGLQGSGKTTTTAKLAKFIEKNKKKKVMVVSLDIYRPAAQEQLKLLGEQHNINTLPIIEGQQPADICRRALSAASLNGSEVILFDTAGRTQIDLQMMSEIKQIEEIINPVETILVADSLTGQVAANVAKEFKNTVNLSGIVLTRSDG
;
A
#
# COMPACT_ATOMS: atom_id res chain seq x y z
N ASP A 1 2.43 15.66 -46.22
CA ASP A 1 3.20 15.64 -44.93
C ASP A 1 2.37 15.33 -43.67
N ARG A 2 1.10 15.72 -43.64
CA ARG A 2 0.19 15.38 -42.50
C ARG A 2 -0.04 13.86 -42.33
N SER A 3 -0.04 13.09 -43.41
CA SER A 3 -0.27 11.63 -43.37
C SER A 3 0.96 10.87 -42.79
N ARG A 4 2.18 11.36 -43.01
CA ARG A 4 3.40 10.78 -42.42
C ARG A 4 3.46 10.98 -40.90
N GLY A 5 3.10 12.19 -40.41
CA GLY A 5 3.09 12.50 -38.98
C GLY A 5 2.07 11.66 -38.18
N LEU A 6 0.87 11.43 -38.75
CA LEU A 6 -0.15 10.57 -38.14
C LEU A 6 0.29 9.09 -38.07
N GLY A 7 0.88 8.56 -39.13
CA GLY A 7 1.42 7.20 -39.16
C GLY A 7 2.50 6.97 -38.08
N ASP A 8 3.38 7.92 -37.89
CA ASP A 8 4.44 7.86 -36.86
C ASP A 8 3.87 7.89 -35.45
N VAL A 9 2.82 8.67 -35.17
CA VAL A 9 2.15 8.71 -33.86
C VAL A 9 1.48 7.38 -33.54
N TYR A 10 0.75 6.78 -34.50
CA TYR A 10 0.15 5.46 -34.32
C TYR A 10 1.19 4.35 -34.08
N LYS A 11 2.30 4.37 -34.81
CA LYS A 11 3.41 3.43 -34.61
C LYS A 11 4.02 3.57 -33.21
N ARG A 12 4.20 4.79 -32.73
CA ARG A 12 4.72 5.05 -31.37
C ARG A 12 3.75 4.61 -30.28
N GLN A 13 2.44 4.87 -30.43
CA GLN A 13 1.42 4.39 -29.50
C GLN A 13 1.43 2.86 -29.37
N ARG A 14 1.56 2.16 -30.51
CA ARG A 14 1.71 0.70 -30.52
C ARG A 14 2.95 0.26 -29.75
N ASN A 15 4.08 0.92 -29.95
CA ASN A 15 5.33 0.59 -29.28
C ASN A 15 5.24 0.85 -27.76
N ILE A 16 4.63 1.96 -27.34
CA ILE A 16 4.39 2.26 -25.91
C ILE A 16 3.52 1.16 -25.27
N ARG A 17 2.42 0.77 -25.94
CA ARG A 17 1.57 -0.30 -25.44
C ARG A 17 2.30 -1.65 -25.36
N LEU A 18 3.11 -1.99 -26.34
CA LEU A 18 3.92 -3.22 -26.32
C LEU A 18 4.94 -3.19 -25.17
N ALA A 19 5.66 -2.09 -25.00
CA ALA A 19 6.62 -1.93 -23.91
C ALA A 19 5.96 -2.07 -22.52
N LEU A 20 4.75 -1.52 -22.35
CA LEU A 20 3.99 -1.69 -21.08
C LEU A 20 3.56 -3.15 -20.87
N LEU A 21 3.13 -3.85 -21.92
CA LEU A 21 2.78 -5.27 -21.84
C LEU A 21 4.00 -6.17 -21.59
N GLU A 22 5.14 -5.87 -22.18
CA GLU A 22 6.42 -6.54 -21.94
C GLU A 22 6.92 -6.32 -20.49
N ALA A 23 6.53 -5.20 -19.87
CA ALA A 23 6.76 -4.88 -18.47
C ALA A 23 5.65 -5.42 -17.52
N ASP A 24 4.90 -6.44 -17.94
CA ASP A 24 3.82 -7.08 -17.16
C ASP A 24 2.66 -6.15 -16.74
N VAL A 25 2.50 -5.00 -17.38
CA VAL A 25 1.33 -4.13 -17.17
C VAL A 25 0.09 -4.77 -17.82
N SER A 26 -1.04 -4.80 -17.11
CA SER A 26 -2.27 -5.37 -17.66
C SER A 26 -2.72 -4.65 -18.94
N LEU A 27 -3.38 -5.40 -19.83
CA LEU A 27 -3.86 -4.85 -21.10
C LEU A 27 -4.82 -3.68 -20.91
N GLU A 28 -5.66 -3.72 -19.87
CA GLU A 28 -6.61 -2.65 -19.53
C GLU A 28 -5.86 -1.37 -19.16
N VAL A 29 -4.92 -1.45 -18.22
CA VAL A 29 -4.11 -0.30 -17.78
C VAL A 29 -3.25 0.25 -18.93
N ALA A 30 -2.64 -0.63 -19.75
CA ALA A 30 -1.85 -0.21 -20.91
C ALA A 30 -2.71 0.51 -21.97
N LYS A 31 -3.95 0.06 -22.19
CA LYS A 31 -4.91 0.74 -23.10
C LYS A 31 -5.30 2.11 -22.56
N ASP A 32 -5.67 2.20 -21.29
CA ASP A 32 -6.07 3.46 -20.65
C ASP A 32 -4.93 4.47 -20.66
N PHE A 33 -3.73 4.03 -20.37
CA PHE A 33 -2.53 4.87 -20.45
C PHE A 33 -2.31 5.44 -21.86
N VAL A 34 -2.35 4.57 -22.89
CA VAL A 34 -2.21 5.01 -24.28
C VAL A 34 -3.33 5.96 -24.70
N ASN A 35 -4.57 5.73 -24.25
CA ASN A 35 -5.71 6.60 -24.53
C ASN A 35 -5.53 7.99 -23.90
N LYS A 36 -4.95 8.11 -22.71
CA LYS A 36 -4.63 9.38 -22.04
C LYS A 36 -3.53 10.16 -22.78
N ILE A 37 -2.52 9.46 -23.29
CA ILE A 37 -1.41 10.07 -24.05
C ILE A 37 -1.85 10.54 -25.43
N LYS A 38 -2.75 9.81 -26.09
CA LYS A 38 -3.16 10.06 -27.48
C LYS A 38 -3.54 11.51 -27.79
N PRO A 39 -4.43 12.18 -27.05
CA PRO A 39 -4.81 13.58 -27.33
C PRO A 39 -3.63 14.52 -27.11
N LYS A 40 -2.77 14.26 -26.14
CA LYS A 40 -1.57 15.06 -25.86
C LYS A 40 -0.53 14.91 -26.98
N ALA A 41 -0.35 13.70 -27.51
CA ALA A 41 0.59 13.38 -28.57
C ALA A 41 0.12 13.86 -29.97
N LEU A 42 -1.17 14.11 -30.14
CA LEU A 42 -1.76 14.64 -31.39
C LEU A 42 -1.91 16.18 -31.37
N GLY A 43 -1.51 16.85 -30.31
CA GLY A 43 -1.61 18.30 -30.16
C GLY A 43 -0.80 19.04 -31.24
N GLN A 44 -1.29 20.23 -31.67
CA GLN A 44 -0.66 21.04 -32.75
C GLN A 44 0.79 21.45 -32.40
N GLU A 45 1.13 21.59 -31.13
CA GLU A 45 2.47 21.94 -30.66
C GLU A 45 3.50 20.85 -30.99
N ILE A 46 3.10 19.57 -30.94
CA ILE A 46 4.00 18.45 -31.25
C ILE A 46 4.20 18.31 -32.74
N ILE A 47 3.14 18.52 -33.54
CA ILE A 47 3.19 18.44 -35.01
C ILE A 47 4.09 19.55 -35.58
N ARG A 48 4.16 20.70 -34.91
CA ARG A 48 5.00 21.85 -35.31
C ARG A 48 6.39 21.88 -34.70
N SER A 49 6.70 20.94 -33.80
CA SER A 49 8.01 20.88 -33.12
C SER A 49 9.12 20.40 -34.04
N THR A 50 10.32 20.96 -33.84
CA THR A 50 11.56 20.48 -34.49
C THR A 50 12.02 19.12 -33.96
N SER A 51 11.50 18.68 -32.78
CA SER A 51 11.83 17.40 -32.16
C SER A 51 10.59 16.65 -31.62
N PRO A 52 9.66 16.21 -32.49
CA PRO A 52 8.41 15.56 -32.06
C PRO A 52 8.62 14.30 -31.21
N GLY A 53 9.71 13.58 -31.47
CA GLY A 53 10.08 12.38 -30.71
C GLY A 53 10.37 12.64 -29.25
N GLN A 54 11.15 13.65 -28.95
CA GLN A 54 11.48 14.04 -27.57
C GLN A 54 10.26 14.55 -26.81
N MET A 55 9.36 15.26 -27.48
CA MET A 55 8.11 15.71 -26.84
C MET A 55 7.19 14.54 -26.49
N VAL A 56 7.10 13.51 -27.33
CA VAL A 56 6.33 12.30 -26.99
C VAL A 56 6.95 11.57 -25.78
N VAL A 57 8.27 11.46 -25.72
CA VAL A 57 8.97 10.87 -24.56
C VAL A 57 8.67 11.67 -23.29
N LYS A 58 8.68 13.00 -23.36
CA LYS A 58 8.31 13.85 -22.22
C LYS A 58 6.86 13.60 -21.77
N ILE A 59 5.92 13.56 -22.70
CA ILE A 59 4.50 13.31 -22.40
C ILE A 59 4.31 11.95 -21.72
N VAL A 60 5.00 10.91 -22.22
CA VAL A 60 4.98 9.57 -21.60
C VAL A 60 5.54 9.63 -20.18
N ASN A 61 6.66 10.31 -19.98
CA ASN A 61 7.28 10.45 -18.66
C ASN A 61 6.35 11.22 -17.69
N ASP A 62 5.78 12.33 -18.13
CA ASP A 62 4.86 13.13 -17.31
C ASP A 62 3.60 12.33 -16.95
N GLU A 63 3.06 11.53 -17.87
CA GLU A 63 1.90 10.68 -17.61
C GLU A 63 2.24 9.50 -16.69
N LEU A 64 3.45 8.92 -16.76
CA LEU A 64 3.91 7.92 -15.81
C LEU A 64 4.05 8.51 -14.40
N ILE A 65 4.60 9.71 -14.28
CA ILE A 65 4.71 10.42 -12.99
C ILE A 65 3.30 10.64 -12.42
N ASN A 66 2.35 11.11 -13.24
CA ASN A 66 0.97 11.32 -12.82
C ASN A 66 0.28 10.01 -12.38
N LEU A 67 0.55 8.90 -13.07
CA LEU A 67 0.01 7.58 -12.74
C LEU A 67 0.55 7.05 -11.41
N LEU A 68 1.84 7.26 -11.15
CA LEU A 68 2.52 6.83 -9.93
C LEU A 68 2.22 7.74 -8.73
N GLY A 69 1.64 8.92 -8.97
CA GLY A 69 1.39 9.95 -7.97
C GLY A 69 2.53 10.95 -7.87
N SER A 70 2.19 12.22 -8.09
CA SER A 70 3.16 13.34 -8.06
C SER A 70 3.48 13.83 -6.65
N GLU A 71 2.65 13.50 -5.66
CA GLU A 71 2.78 13.96 -4.28
C GLU A 71 3.01 12.81 -3.31
N ASN A 72 3.96 13.02 -2.40
CA ASN A 72 4.17 12.10 -1.29
C ASN A 72 3.12 12.37 -0.22
N THR A 73 2.20 11.44 -0.02
CA THR A 73 1.19 11.54 1.03
C THR A 73 1.77 11.01 2.33
N ASP A 74 1.86 11.87 3.33
CA ASP A 74 2.33 11.50 4.66
C ASP A 74 1.23 10.76 5.44
N LEU A 75 1.63 10.03 6.49
CA LEU A 75 0.68 9.36 7.38
C LEU A 75 -0.21 10.37 8.11
N ASN A 76 -1.48 10.04 8.23
CA ASN A 76 -2.44 10.86 8.97
C ASN A 76 -2.39 10.54 10.47
N PHE A 77 -2.14 11.56 11.29
CA PHE A 77 -2.15 11.48 12.76
C PHE A 77 -3.26 12.35 13.38
N ASN A 78 -4.20 12.85 12.57
CA ASN A 78 -5.24 13.81 13.00
C ASN A 78 -6.39 13.09 13.73
N ALA A 79 -6.11 12.56 14.91
CA ALA A 79 -7.09 12.00 15.83
C ALA A 79 -6.59 12.15 17.27
N VAL A 80 -7.49 11.92 18.21
CA VAL A 80 -7.15 11.91 19.64
C VAL A 80 -6.29 10.69 19.94
N PRO A 81 -5.11 10.84 20.56
CA PRO A 81 -4.26 9.70 20.93
C PRO A 81 -4.95 8.77 21.95
N PRO A 82 -4.70 7.46 21.87
CA PRO A 82 -3.79 6.79 20.93
C PRO A 82 -4.38 6.65 19.52
N VAL A 83 -3.63 7.06 18.51
CA VAL A 83 -4.04 6.95 17.09
C VAL A 83 -3.84 5.51 16.62
N SER A 84 -4.90 4.86 16.18
CA SER A 84 -4.84 3.48 15.67
C SER A 84 -4.56 3.44 14.17
N MET A 85 -3.66 2.56 13.76
CA MET A 85 -3.37 2.24 12.36
C MET A 85 -3.39 0.73 12.18
N MET A 86 -3.99 0.24 11.09
CA MET A 86 -4.16 -1.19 10.83
C MET A 86 -3.40 -1.62 9.58
N MET A 87 -2.60 -2.68 9.70
CA MET A 87 -1.87 -3.29 8.59
C MET A 87 -2.63 -4.52 8.11
N VAL A 88 -3.05 -4.52 6.85
CA VAL A 88 -3.79 -5.64 6.22
C VAL A 88 -3.05 -6.19 5.01
N GLY A 89 -3.39 -7.40 4.57
CA GLY A 89 -2.79 -8.03 3.39
C GLY A 89 -2.64 -9.54 3.51
N LEU A 90 -2.21 -10.18 2.44
CA LEU A 90 -2.06 -11.63 2.39
C LEU A 90 -0.88 -12.14 3.23
N GLN A 91 -0.87 -13.44 3.48
CA GLN A 91 0.26 -14.11 4.13
C GLN A 91 1.54 -13.94 3.30
N GLY A 92 2.65 -13.67 3.96
CA GLY A 92 3.95 -13.51 3.29
C GLY A 92 4.15 -12.16 2.59
N SER A 93 3.18 -11.25 2.60
CA SER A 93 3.33 -9.91 2.02
C SER A 93 4.26 -8.97 2.81
N GLY A 94 4.71 -9.37 4.01
CA GLY A 94 5.65 -8.59 4.81
C GLY A 94 4.99 -7.65 5.83
N LYS A 95 3.72 -7.89 6.24
CA LYS A 95 3.00 -7.06 7.22
C LYS A 95 3.78 -6.87 8.53
N THR A 96 4.14 -7.94 9.19
CA THR A 96 4.86 -7.91 10.49
C THR A 96 6.16 -7.11 10.40
N THR A 97 6.95 -7.35 9.35
CA THR A 97 8.20 -6.60 9.12
C THR A 97 7.93 -5.12 8.83
N THR A 98 6.90 -4.83 8.03
CA THR A 98 6.49 -3.47 7.70
C THR A 98 5.98 -2.74 8.95
N THR A 99 5.19 -3.41 9.80
CA THR A 99 4.71 -2.87 11.09
C THR A 99 5.89 -2.43 11.97
N ALA A 100 6.90 -3.26 12.13
CA ALA A 100 8.08 -2.92 12.92
C ALA A 100 8.89 -1.77 12.30
N LYS A 101 9.10 -1.79 10.97
CA LYS A 101 9.80 -0.71 10.25
C LYS A 101 9.04 0.61 10.35
N LEU A 102 7.72 0.57 10.21
CA LEU A 102 6.85 1.75 10.30
C LEU A 102 6.84 2.33 11.71
N ALA A 103 6.77 1.48 12.75
CA ALA A 103 6.89 1.91 14.13
C ALA A 103 8.19 2.69 14.37
N LYS A 104 9.31 2.11 13.94
CA LYS A 104 10.62 2.77 14.05
C LYS A 104 10.69 4.09 13.27
N PHE A 105 10.09 4.14 12.08
CA PHE A 105 10.01 5.36 11.28
C PHE A 105 9.21 6.45 12.01
N ILE A 106 8.05 6.11 12.57
CA ILE A 106 7.19 7.04 13.32
C ILE A 106 7.93 7.57 14.55
N GLU A 107 8.55 6.70 15.35
CA GLU A 107 9.30 7.13 16.52
C GLU A 107 10.47 8.05 16.17
N LYS A 108 11.24 7.70 15.12
CA LYS A 108 12.41 8.47 14.70
C LYS A 108 12.05 9.80 14.06
N ASN A 109 11.09 9.83 13.14
CA ASN A 109 10.81 10.98 12.27
C ASN A 109 9.65 11.84 12.78
N LYS A 110 8.65 11.23 13.41
CA LYS A 110 7.47 11.93 13.94
C LYS A 110 7.55 12.18 15.45
N LYS A 111 8.57 11.59 16.13
CA LYS A 111 8.80 11.72 17.58
C LYS A 111 7.62 11.30 18.43
N LYS A 112 6.84 10.32 17.94
CA LYS A 112 5.65 9.79 18.63
C LYS A 112 5.96 8.45 19.25
N LYS A 113 5.47 8.21 20.47
CA LYS A 113 5.60 6.92 21.17
C LYS A 113 4.66 5.90 20.55
N VAL A 114 5.22 4.81 20.02
CA VAL A 114 4.48 3.78 19.29
C VAL A 114 4.34 2.51 20.13
N MET A 115 3.19 1.83 20.04
CA MET A 115 2.99 0.46 20.48
C MET A 115 2.62 -0.40 19.29
N VAL A 116 3.22 -1.58 19.15
CA VAL A 116 2.86 -2.57 18.14
C VAL A 116 2.10 -3.73 18.77
N VAL A 117 1.12 -4.25 18.02
CA VAL A 117 0.18 -5.27 18.48
C VAL A 117 0.02 -6.32 17.40
N SER A 118 0.29 -7.58 17.69
CA SER A 118 -0.01 -8.68 16.79
C SER A 118 -1.40 -9.23 17.06
N LEU A 119 -2.21 -9.33 16.00
CA LEU A 119 -3.53 -9.95 16.00
C LEU A 119 -3.52 -11.33 15.33
N ASP A 120 -2.34 -11.83 14.91
CA ASP A 120 -2.20 -13.14 14.25
C ASP A 120 -2.14 -14.27 15.29
N ILE A 121 -3.31 -14.68 15.76
CA ILE A 121 -3.47 -15.78 16.73
C ILE A 121 -3.38 -17.15 16.07
N TYR A 122 -3.46 -17.22 14.74
CA TYR A 122 -3.43 -18.48 13.98
C TYR A 122 -2.01 -19.02 13.81
N ARG A 123 -1.01 -18.16 13.95
CA ARG A 123 0.40 -18.48 13.86
C ARG A 123 1.14 -17.97 15.09
N PRO A 124 1.31 -18.78 16.13
CA PRO A 124 1.99 -18.35 17.38
C PRO A 124 3.37 -17.73 17.11
N ALA A 125 4.12 -18.29 16.16
CA ALA A 125 5.40 -17.74 15.75
C ALA A 125 5.32 -16.30 15.19
N ALA A 126 4.18 -15.87 14.65
CA ALA A 126 4.03 -14.49 14.15
C ALA A 126 3.95 -13.46 15.28
N GLN A 127 3.27 -13.79 16.37
CA GLN A 127 3.23 -12.94 17.57
C GLN A 127 4.62 -12.82 18.21
N GLU A 128 5.33 -13.94 18.36
CA GLU A 128 6.71 -13.92 18.87
C GLU A 128 7.66 -13.17 17.92
N GLN A 129 7.49 -13.31 16.61
CA GLN A 129 8.27 -12.55 15.62
C GLN A 129 8.13 -11.04 15.81
N LEU A 130 6.90 -10.53 15.95
CA LEU A 130 6.68 -9.10 16.17
C LEU A 130 7.26 -8.63 17.51
N LYS A 131 7.15 -9.44 18.55
CA LYS A 131 7.74 -9.17 19.87
C LYS A 131 9.27 -9.06 19.76
N LEU A 132 9.94 -10.03 19.14
CA LEU A 132 11.40 -10.01 18.93
C LEU A 132 11.85 -8.79 18.12
N LEU A 133 11.11 -8.43 17.05
CA LEU A 133 11.40 -7.23 16.28
C LEU A 133 11.23 -5.95 17.13
N GLY A 134 10.23 -5.92 17.99
CA GLY A 134 10.03 -4.83 18.95
C GLY A 134 11.19 -4.69 19.93
N GLU A 135 11.62 -5.79 20.53
CA GLU A 135 12.76 -5.84 21.45
C GLU A 135 14.06 -5.39 20.77
N GLN A 136 14.34 -5.89 19.55
CA GLN A 136 15.53 -5.50 18.77
C GLN A 136 15.59 -3.99 18.44
N HIS A 137 14.45 -3.35 18.33
CA HIS A 137 14.34 -1.94 17.94
C HIS A 137 13.90 -1.01 19.07
N ASN A 138 13.76 -1.53 20.30
CA ASN A 138 13.23 -0.81 21.48
C ASN A 138 11.83 -0.22 21.27
N ILE A 139 10.99 -0.91 20.48
CA ILE A 139 9.60 -0.55 20.24
C ILE A 139 8.72 -1.24 21.29
N ASN A 140 7.78 -0.51 21.87
CA ASN A 140 6.85 -1.08 22.83
C ASN A 140 5.91 -2.09 22.14
N THR A 141 5.86 -3.31 22.67
CA THR A 141 5.00 -4.40 22.17
C THR A 141 3.95 -4.74 23.21
N LEU A 142 2.71 -5.00 22.77
CA LEU A 142 1.69 -5.52 23.68
C LEU A 142 2.04 -6.95 24.08
N PRO A 143 2.10 -7.30 25.39
CA PRO A 143 2.38 -8.65 25.83
C PRO A 143 1.40 -9.67 25.27
N ILE A 144 1.91 -10.84 24.88
CA ILE A 144 1.10 -11.94 24.35
C ILE A 144 0.37 -12.61 25.53
N ILE A 145 -0.93 -12.84 25.38
CA ILE A 145 -1.75 -13.64 26.28
C ILE A 145 -2.40 -14.74 25.45
N GLU A 146 -2.06 -15.98 25.73
CA GLU A 146 -2.57 -17.13 24.99
C GLU A 146 -4.11 -17.25 25.11
N GLY A 147 -4.75 -17.71 24.05
CA GLY A 147 -6.19 -17.94 24.00
C GLY A 147 -7.07 -16.72 23.80
N GLN A 148 -6.51 -15.50 23.73
CA GLN A 148 -7.27 -14.32 23.42
C GLN A 148 -7.70 -14.27 21.95
N GLN A 149 -8.92 -13.78 21.71
CA GLN A 149 -9.40 -13.50 20.36
C GLN A 149 -8.91 -12.12 19.87
N PRO A 150 -8.79 -11.89 18.55
CA PRO A 150 -8.33 -10.60 18.00
C PRO A 150 -9.08 -9.39 18.55
N ALA A 151 -10.41 -9.49 18.69
CA ALA A 151 -11.24 -8.43 19.25
C ALA A 151 -10.86 -8.06 20.70
N ASP A 152 -10.53 -9.06 21.53
CA ASP A 152 -10.11 -8.82 22.93
C ASP A 152 -8.71 -8.23 23.01
N ILE A 153 -7.81 -8.68 22.14
CA ILE A 153 -6.47 -8.10 21.99
C ILE A 153 -6.59 -6.61 21.61
N CYS A 154 -7.48 -6.25 20.68
CA CYS A 154 -7.71 -4.86 20.28
C CYS A 154 -8.17 -4.00 21.47
N ARG A 155 -9.19 -4.43 22.24
CA ARG A 155 -9.68 -3.70 23.40
C ARG A 155 -8.60 -3.52 24.47
N ARG A 156 -7.84 -4.58 24.74
CA ARG A 156 -6.71 -4.55 25.68
C ARG A 156 -5.61 -3.60 25.20
N ALA A 157 -5.32 -3.60 23.90
CA ALA A 157 -4.33 -2.71 23.31
C ALA A 157 -4.68 -1.23 23.47
N LEU A 158 -5.93 -0.85 23.20
CA LEU A 158 -6.40 0.51 23.36
C LEU A 158 -6.27 0.97 24.83
N SER A 159 -6.66 0.13 25.79
CA SER A 159 -6.53 0.42 27.23
C SER A 159 -5.05 0.51 27.65
N ALA A 160 -4.21 -0.43 27.20
CA ALA A 160 -2.79 -0.45 27.55
C ALA A 160 -2.05 0.76 26.97
N ALA A 161 -2.36 1.16 25.74
CA ALA A 161 -1.74 2.32 25.10
C ALA A 161 -2.06 3.62 25.85
N SER A 162 -3.32 3.79 26.27
CA SER A 162 -3.73 4.94 27.08
C SER A 162 -2.99 5.00 28.42
N LEU A 163 -2.79 3.84 29.07
CA LEU A 163 -2.12 3.76 30.38
C LEU A 163 -0.59 4.00 30.28
N ASN A 164 0.05 3.51 29.23
CA ASN A 164 1.51 3.64 29.06
C ASN A 164 1.92 4.90 28.28
N GLY A 165 0.95 5.72 27.87
CA GLY A 165 1.18 6.96 27.14
C GLY A 165 1.68 6.76 25.70
N SER A 166 1.30 5.64 25.04
CA SER A 166 1.55 5.47 23.62
C SER A 166 0.63 6.40 22.82
N GLU A 167 1.19 7.12 21.86
CA GLU A 167 0.45 8.06 21.02
C GLU A 167 -0.09 7.39 19.75
N VAL A 168 0.56 6.31 19.31
CA VAL A 168 0.21 5.55 18.11
C VAL A 168 0.20 4.06 18.43
N ILE A 169 -0.79 3.33 17.89
CA ILE A 169 -0.86 1.87 17.93
C ILE A 169 -0.84 1.35 16.50
N LEU A 170 0.06 0.43 16.20
CA LEU A 170 0.09 -0.31 14.94
C LEU A 170 -0.40 -1.73 15.15
N PHE A 171 -1.51 -2.08 14.50
CA PHE A 171 -2.11 -3.41 14.56
C PHE A 171 -1.65 -4.24 13.36
N ASP A 172 -0.91 -5.31 13.61
CA ASP A 172 -0.50 -6.31 12.62
C ASP A 172 -1.55 -7.42 12.54
N THR A 173 -2.39 -7.40 11.51
CA THR A 173 -3.48 -8.39 11.36
C THR A 173 -2.96 -9.72 10.84
N ALA A 174 -3.70 -10.80 11.10
CA ALA A 174 -3.44 -12.09 10.49
C ALA A 174 -3.50 -12.00 8.96
N GLY A 175 -2.66 -12.79 8.29
CA GLY A 175 -2.70 -12.96 6.85
C GLY A 175 -3.07 -14.38 6.48
N ARG A 176 -3.91 -14.56 5.47
CA ARG A 176 -4.19 -15.86 4.85
C ARG A 176 -3.58 -15.93 3.47
N THR A 177 -3.41 -17.13 2.95
CA THR A 177 -2.84 -17.36 1.61
C THR A 177 -3.72 -16.83 0.49
N GLN A 178 -5.02 -16.75 0.74
CA GLN A 178 -6.02 -16.20 -0.17
C GLN A 178 -7.08 -15.43 0.60
N ILE A 179 -7.78 -14.56 -0.08
CA ILE A 179 -8.91 -13.83 0.48
C ILE A 179 -10.09 -14.77 0.63
N ASP A 180 -10.67 -14.81 1.83
CA ASP A 180 -11.90 -15.54 2.12
C ASP A 180 -12.86 -14.69 2.98
N LEU A 181 -14.13 -15.09 3.02
CA LEU A 181 -15.17 -14.37 3.75
C LEU A 181 -14.88 -14.26 5.26
N GLN A 182 -14.25 -15.27 5.84
CA GLN A 182 -13.94 -15.29 7.27
C GLN A 182 -12.86 -14.26 7.59
N MET A 183 -11.79 -14.20 6.78
CA MET A 183 -10.74 -13.17 6.91
C MET A 183 -11.31 -11.77 6.79
N MET A 184 -12.16 -11.53 5.79
CA MET A 184 -12.76 -10.22 5.55
C MET A 184 -13.70 -9.81 6.69
N SER A 185 -14.48 -10.74 7.22
CA SER A 185 -15.34 -10.51 8.39
C SER A 185 -14.53 -10.16 9.65
N GLU A 186 -13.44 -10.88 9.90
CA GLU A 186 -12.55 -10.61 11.02
C GLU A 186 -11.90 -9.22 10.92
N ILE A 187 -11.37 -8.87 9.74
CA ILE A 187 -10.75 -7.56 9.49
C ILE A 187 -11.78 -6.44 9.66
N LYS A 188 -13.01 -6.65 9.19
CA LYS A 188 -14.10 -5.69 9.38
C LYS A 188 -14.45 -5.48 10.85
N GLN A 189 -14.55 -6.55 11.62
CA GLN A 189 -14.77 -6.49 13.06
C GLN A 189 -13.63 -5.76 13.79
N ILE A 190 -12.38 -6.01 13.41
CA ILE A 190 -11.23 -5.30 13.96
C ILE A 190 -11.33 -3.81 13.63
N GLU A 191 -11.61 -3.44 12.37
CA GLU A 191 -11.79 -2.04 11.94
C GLU A 191 -12.83 -1.31 12.79
N GLU A 192 -13.98 -1.93 13.03
CA GLU A 192 -15.05 -1.35 13.85
C GLU A 192 -14.64 -1.13 15.32
N ILE A 193 -13.80 -2.00 15.88
CA ILE A 193 -13.34 -1.88 17.28
C ILE A 193 -12.28 -0.80 17.43
N ILE A 194 -11.28 -0.76 16.53
CA ILE A 194 -10.13 0.14 16.68
C ILE A 194 -10.30 1.48 16.00
N ASN A 195 -11.30 1.62 15.11
CA ASN A 195 -11.57 2.81 14.31
C ASN A 195 -10.28 3.46 13.77
N PRO A 196 -9.54 2.76 12.89
CA PRO A 196 -8.21 3.19 12.50
C PRO A 196 -8.26 4.47 11.66
N VAL A 197 -7.31 5.38 11.90
CA VAL A 197 -7.12 6.57 11.07
C VAL A 197 -6.50 6.19 9.72
N GLU A 198 -5.68 5.14 9.74
CA GLU A 198 -5.04 4.56 8.56
C GLU A 198 -5.27 3.05 8.52
N THR A 199 -5.76 2.56 7.39
CA THR A 199 -5.76 1.13 7.04
C THR A 199 -4.84 0.93 5.84
N ILE A 200 -3.69 0.33 6.07
CA ILE A 200 -2.62 0.22 5.09
C ILE A 200 -2.54 -1.21 4.56
N LEU A 201 -2.75 -1.38 3.26
CA LEU A 201 -2.51 -2.65 2.59
C LEU A 201 -1.02 -2.86 2.38
N VAL A 202 -0.50 -3.96 2.89
CA VAL A 202 0.86 -4.41 2.59
C VAL A 202 0.80 -5.47 1.49
N ALA A 203 1.31 -5.14 0.33
CA ALA A 203 1.31 -5.99 -0.86
C ALA A 203 2.74 -6.27 -1.32
N ASP A 204 2.95 -7.47 -1.85
CA ASP A 204 4.23 -7.88 -2.43
C ASP A 204 4.31 -7.41 -3.88
N SER A 205 5.31 -6.60 -4.22
CA SER A 205 5.50 -6.10 -5.59
C SER A 205 5.73 -7.21 -6.61
N LEU A 206 6.29 -8.35 -6.17
CA LEU A 206 6.55 -9.50 -7.04
C LEU A 206 5.27 -10.22 -7.50
N THR A 207 4.12 -9.96 -6.87
CA THR A 207 2.85 -10.58 -7.24
C THR A 207 2.14 -9.89 -8.41
N GLY A 208 2.67 -8.76 -8.89
CA GLY A 208 2.17 -8.06 -10.09
C GLY A 208 0.65 -7.77 -10.03
N GLN A 209 -0.10 -8.25 -11.04
CA GLN A 209 -1.54 -8.02 -11.14
C GLN A 209 -2.36 -8.61 -9.99
N VAL A 210 -1.87 -9.63 -9.31
CA VAL A 210 -2.55 -10.21 -8.13
C VAL A 210 -2.67 -9.16 -7.04
N ALA A 211 -1.63 -8.33 -6.83
CA ALA A 211 -1.66 -7.24 -5.86
C ALA A 211 -2.81 -6.24 -6.13
N ALA A 212 -3.08 -5.92 -7.40
CA ALA A 212 -4.17 -5.02 -7.78
C ALA A 212 -5.55 -5.62 -7.45
N ASN A 213 -5.74 -6.93 -7.71
CA ASN A 213 -6.99 -7.62 -7.35
C ASN A 213 -7.18 -7.68 -5.84
N VAL A 214 -6.12 -8.02 -5.10
CA VAL A 214 -6.12 -8.01 -3.63
C VAL A 214 -6.52 -6.62 -3.10
N ALA A 215 -5.94 -5.54 -3.65
CA ALA A 215 -6.28 -4.18 -3.25
C ALA A 215 -7.76 -3.84 -3.49
N LYS A 216 -8.34 -4.27 -4.61
CA LYS A 216 -9.77 -4.10 -4.91
C LYS A 216 -10.65 -4.80 -3.86
N GLU A 217 -10.35 -6.06 -3.53
CA GLU A 217 -11.12 -6.83 -2.54
C GLU A 217 -11.04 -6.20 -1.14
N PHE A 218 -9.85 -5.81 -0.68
CA PHE A 218 -9.71 -5.11 0.59
C PHE A 218 -10.45 -3.77 0.60
N LYS A 219 -10.37 -3.00 -0.50
CA LYS A 219 -11.07 -1.71 -0.63
C LYS A 219 -12.59 -1.85 -0.55
N ASN A 220 -13.14 -2.98 -1.00
CA ASN A 220 -14.59 -3.26 -0.90
C ASN A 220 -15.03 -3.60 0.53
N THR A 221 -14.10 -4.00 1.40
CA THR A 221 -14.41 -4.48 2.76
C THR A 221 -14.08 -3.44 3.82
N VAL A 222 -12.92 -2.79 3.71
CA VAL A 222 -12.39 -1.83 4.69
C VAL A 222 -12.01 -0.52 4.00
N ASN A 223 -11.92 0.55 4.81
CA ASN A 223 -11.56 1.87 4.31
C ASN A 223 -10.03 1.97 4.13
N LEU A 224 -9.51 1.43 3.00
CA LEU A 224 -8.08 1.54 2.69
C LEU A 224 -7.68 3.00 2.51
N SER A 225 -6.67 3.44 3.25
CA SER A 225 -6.06 4.77 3.15
C SER A 225 -4.75 4.80 2.38
N GLY A 226 -4.03 3.66 2.33
CA GLY A 226 -2.74 3.58 1.67
C GLY A 226 -2.30 2.17 1.33
N ILE A 227 -1.24 2.07 0.53
CA ILE A 227 -0.62 0.80 0.13
C ILE A 227 0.88 0.91 0.35
N VAL A 228 1.47 -0.12 0.95
CA VAL A 228 2.92 -0.33 1.03
C VAL A 228 3.29 -1.49 0.13
N LEU A 229 4.18 -1.24 -0.83
CA LEU A 229 4.76 -2.29 -1.66
C LEU A 229 6.06 -2.78 -1.03
N THR A 230 6.14 -4.07 -0.78
CA THR A 230 7.35 -4.73 -0.27
C THR A 230 8.14 -5.34 -1.42
N ARG A 231 9.43 -5.67 -1.18
CA ARG A 231 10.33 -6.28 -2.17
C ARG A 231 10.44 -5.46 -3.48
N SER A 232 10.39 -4.13 -3.36
CA SER A 232 10.54 -3.21 -4.50
C SER A 232 11.99 -2.80 -4.73
N ASP A 233 12.93 -3.39 -4.02
CA ASP A 233 14.37 -3.16 -4.02
C ASP A 233 15.15 -4.25 -4.79
N GLY A 234 14.44 -5.15 -5.49
CA GLY A 234 14.97 -6.26 -6.28
C GLY A 234 15.21 -5.91 -7.74
#